data_ff3e9ecaa63b37639b597b68b85afa94
#
_entry.id   ff3e9ecaa63b37639b597b68b85afa94
#
_cell.length_a   1.000
_cell.length_b   1.000
_cell.length_c   1.000
_cell.angle_alpha   90.00
_cell.angle_beta   90.00
_cell.angle_gamma   90.00
#
_symmetry.space_group_name_H-M   'P 1'
#
loop_
_entity.id
_entity.type
_entity.pdbx_description
1 polymer ?
#
loop_
_entity_poly.entity_id
_entity_poly.type
_entity_poly.pdbx_seq_one_letter_code
_entity_poly.pdbx_strand_id
1 'polypeptide(L)'
;MKSGKIKGMLIAGMLTMSLCAGTAVMAEEVQVQTVGQAGVTKNLHIAEGITVPDTTFTFNITQTAGDATTVTKTTTAAFKADTVTNDLVSKAATTELADETKYPHAGVYTFTVNEVKGNVAGMTYDTKSYTVNVYVVNDGDGLKVDSITANDGTAKVTDMSFDNTYVKDSSLTIEKKVTGTQADRTKHFNFTINMTKASTDTRASYTGTIVKGDKCKETHQNV
;
A
#
# COMPACT_ATOMS: atom_id res chain seq x y z
N MET A 1 -28.03 12.23 43.01
CA MET A 1 -27.19 11.07 42.69
C MET A 1 -26.54 11.31 41.33
N LYS A 2 -25.22 11.56 41.30
CA LYS A 2 -24.44 11.83 40.06
C LYS A 2 -23.80 10.53 39.60
N SER A 3 -24.17 10.06 38.40
CA SER A 3 -23.56 8.92 37.73
C SER A 3 -22.18 9.33 37.20
N GLY A 4 -21.11 8.74 37.75
CA GLY A 4 -19.75 8.92 37.28
C GLY A 4 -19.46 7.97 36.12
N LYS A 5 -19.08 8.53 34.98
CA LYS A 5 -18.55 7.78 33.85
C LYS A 5 -17.11 7.32 34.17
N ILE A 6 -16.90 6.03 34.25
CA ILE A 6 -15.58 5.43 34.38
C ILE A 6 -14.95 5.42 32.98
N LYS A 7 -13.91 6.23 32.80
CA LYS A 7 -13.04 6.19 31.63
C LYS A 7 -12.14 4.97 31.78
N GLY A 8 -12.24 4.02 30.84
CA GLY A 8 -11.36 2.87 30.77
C GLY A 8 -9.91 3.33 30.55
N MET A 9 -9.07 3.02 31.52
CA MET A 9 -7.64 3.25 31.50
C MET A 9 -6.97 2.04 30.88
N LEU A 10 -6.32 2.27 29.75
CA LEU A 10 -5.49 1.27 29.07
C LEU A 10 -4.29 0.97 29.96
N ILE A 11 -4.23 -0.21 30.56
CA ILE A 11 -3.05 -0.69 31.29
C ILE A 11 -2.18 -1.46 30.31
N ALA A 12 -1.11 -0.83 29.86
CA ALA A 12 0.02 -1.54 29.22
C ALA A 12 0.73 -2.36 30.31
N GLY A 13 0.41 -3.64 30.38
CA GLY A 13 1.09 -4.59 31.27
C GLY A 13 2.50 -4.89 30.76
N MET A 14 3.50 -4.20 31.31
CA MET A 14 4.88 -4.69 31.24
C MET A 14 5.03 -5.89 32.17
N LEU A 15 5.13 -7.08 31.61
CA LEU A 15 5.52 -8.28 32.33
C LEU A 15 7.05 -8.33 32.39
N THR A 16 7.63 -7.87 33.51
CA THR A 16 9.05 -8.09 33.81
C THR A 16 9.26 -9.52 34.27
N MET A 17 9.82 -10.36 33.43
CA MET A 17 10.31 -11.67 33.84
C MET A 17 11.71 -11.58 34.42
N SER A 18 11.82 -12.03 35.66
CA SER A 18 13.08 -12.23 36.43
C SER A 18 13.95 -13.30 35.74
N LEU A 19 15.21 -12.94 35.44
CA LEU A 19 16.21 -13.88 34.92
C LEU A 19 16.58 -14.92 35.99
N CYS A 20 16.28 -16.20 35.73
CA CYS A 20 17.03 -17.31 36.28
C CYS A 20 17.99 -17.82 35.19
N ALA A 21 19.26 -17.86 35.47
CA ALA A 21 20.31 -18.30 34.55
C ALA A 21 20.15 -19.80 34.22
N GLY A 22 19.83 -20.10 32.99
CA GLY A 22 19.77 -21.44 32.41
C GLY A 22 19.42 -21.32 30.94
N THR A 23 20.38 -21.63 30.06
CA THR A 23 20.32 -21.79 28.59
C THR A 23 19.14 -21.10 27.92
N ALA A 24 19.39 -19.92 27.37
CA ALA A 24 18.41 -19.16 26.59
C ALA A 24 18.00 -19.96 25.35
N VAL A 25 16.88 -20.66 25.44
CA VAL A 25 16.05 -20.93 24.26
C VAL A 25 15.49 -19.55 23.92
N MET A 26 15.92 -18.98 22.81
CA MET A 26 15.29 -17.79 22.23
C MET A 26 13.85 -18.19 21.92
N ALA A 27 12.93 -17.92 22.84
CA ALA A 27 11.51 -17.93 22.52
C ALA A 27 11.33 -16.78 21.51
N GLU A 28 11.04 -17.15 20.28
CA GLU A 28 10.60 -16.22 19.23
C GLU A 28 9.41 -15.45 19.80
N GLU A 29 9.59 -14.13 19.94
CA GLU A 29 8.56 -13.27 20.52
C GLU A 29 7.35 -13.32 19.56
N VAL A 30 6.29 -14.01 19.99
CA VAL A 30 5.05 -14.11 19.20
C VAL A 30 4.42 -12.73 19.17
N GLN A 31 4.62 -12.02 18.08
CA GLN A 31 3.93 -10.77 17.81
C GLN A 31 2.44 -11.08 17.62
N VAL A 32 1.67 -10.84 18.66
CA VAL A 32 0.20 -10.97 18.63
C VAL A 32 -0.37 -9.59 18.26
N GLN A 33 -1.04 -9.51 17.12
CA GLN A 33 -1.82 -8.30 16.81
C GLN A 33 -2.90 -8.13 17.89
N THR A 34 -3.02 -6.94 18.42
CA THR A 34 -4.16 -6.58 19.27
C THR A 34 -5.44 -6.64 18.43
N VAL A 35 -6.50 -7.18 18.99
CA VAL A 35 -7.80 -7.44 18.33
C VAL A 35 -8.41 -6.23 17.59
N GLY A 36 -7.95 -5.01 17.86
CA GLY A 36 -8.37 -3.79 17.14
C GLY A 36 -7.60 -3.43 15.87
N GLN A 37 -6.59 -4.22 15.47
CA GLN A 37 -5.67 -3.88 14.36
C GLN A 37 -5.79 -4.81 13.14
N ALA A 38 -6.87 -5.55 13.00
CA ALA A 38 -7.13 -6.39 11.83
C ALA A 38 -7.53 -5.54 10.59
N GLY A 39 -6.76 -4.51 10.30
CA GLY A 39 -6.93 -3.63 9.15
C GLY A 39 -5.85 -3.84 8.11
N VAL A 40 -6.05 -3.20 6.96
CA VAL A 40 -5.08 -3.14 5.87
C VAL A 40 -4.56 -1.71 5.77
N THR A 41 -3.25 -1.55 5.71
CA THR A 41 -2.61 -0.27 5.38
C THR A 41 -2.25 -0.24 3.90
N LYS A 42 -2.80 0.71 3.15
CA LYS A 42 -2.43 0.96 1.77
C LYS A 42 -1.46 2.11 1.69
N ASN A 43 -0.27 1.82 1.18
CA ASN A 43 0.78 2.79 0.89
C ASN A 43 0.85 3.04 -0.61
N LEU A 44 0.92 4.31 -0.99
CA LEU A 44 1.17 4.75 -2.35
C LEU A 44 2.44 5.57 -2.38
N HIS A 45 3.49 5.02 -2.98
CA HIS A 45 4.73 5.71 -3.27
C HIS A 45 4.58 6.55 -4.53
N ILE A 46 4.86 7.84 -4.43
CA ILE A 46 4.64 8.81 -5.50
C ILE A 46 5.66 9.94 -5.36
N ALA A 47 6.20 10.45 -6.46
CA ALA A 47 7.16 11.54 -6.38
C ALA A 47 6.52 12.82 -5.84
N GLU A 48 7.27 13.58 -5.04
CA GLU A 48 6.86 14.89 -4.54
C GLU A 48 6.39 15.82 -5.68
N GLY A 49 5.33 16.58 -5.44
CA GLY A 49 4.74 17.49 -6.43
C GLY A 49 3.84 16.83 -7.47
N ILE A 50 3.72 15.50 -7.46
CA ILE A 50 2.80 14.77 -8.34
C ILE A 50 1.42 14.69 -7.67
N THR A 51 0.38 14.85 -8.48
CA THR A 51 -1.00 14.68 -8.02
C THR A 51 -1.34 13.20 -7.90
N VAL A 52 -1.83 12.79 -6.74
CA VAL A 52 -2.38 11.44 -6.52
C VAL A 52 -3.49 11.17 -7.53
N PRO A 53 -3.52 10.01 -8.20
CA PRO A 53 -4.66 9.65 -9.05
C PRO A 53 -5.90 9.38 -8.20
N ASP A 54 -7.07 9.83 -8.67
CA ASP A 54 -8.35 9.48 -8.05
C ASP A 54 -8.61 7.99 -8.30
N THR A 55 -8.44 7.17 -7.26
CA THR A 55 -8.52 5.71 -7.38
C THR A 55 -8.93 5.04 -6.07
N THR A 56 -9.47 3.84 -6.19
CA THR A 56 -9.80 3.01 -5.04
C THR A 56 -9.10 1.66 -5.19
N PHE A 57 -8.31 1.31 -4.18
CA PHE A 57 -7.69 0.00 -4.08
C PHE A 57 -8.63 -0.95 -3.35
N THR A 58 -8.80 -2.15 -3.88
CA THR A 58 -9.66 -3.19 -3.33
C THR A 58 -8.80 -4.34 -2.82
N PHE A 59 -9.15 -4.86 -1.66
CA PHE A 59 -8.50 -6.02 -1.06
C PHE A 59 -9.51 -7.15 -0.93
N ASN A 60 -9.15 -8.34 -1.44
CA ASN A 60 -9.94 -9.54 -1.25
C ASN A 60 -9.60 -10.17 0.09
N ILE A 61 -10.65 -10.63 0.79
CA ILE A 61 -10.57 -11.41 2.02
C ILE A 61 -11.23 -12.75 1.74
N THR A 62 -10.43 -13.80 1.59
CA THR A 62 -10.91 -15.13 1.21
C THR A 62 -10.66 -16.09 2.35
N GLN A 63 -11.73 -16.70 2.87
CA GLN A 63 -11.60 -17.77 3.86
C GLN A 63 -11.00 -19.02 3.20
N THR A 64 -9.95 -19.58 3.81
CA THR A 64 -9.23 -20.76 3.29
C THR A 64 -9.33 -21.98 4.22
N ALA A 65 -9.60 -21.75 5.51
CA ALA A 65 -9.86 -22.83 6.47
C ALA A 65 -10.78 -22.37 7.60
N GLY A 66 -11.35 -23.32 8.31
CA GLY A 66 -12.41 -23.12 9.29
C GLY A 66 -13.78 -23.27 8.65
N ASP A 67 -14.84 -23.16 9.46
CA ASP A 67 -16.20 -23.21 8.96
C ASP A 67 -16.60 -21.88 8.30
N ALA A 68 -17.65 -21.90 7.50
CA ALA A 68 -18.14 -20.72 6.80
C ALA A 68 -18.46 -19.56 7.78
N THR A 69 -17.96 -18.37 7.46
CA THR A 69 -18.20 -17.14 8.21
C THR A 69 -19.03 -16.16 7.38
N THR A 70 -19.51 -15.08 8.05
CA THR A 70 -20.19 -13.95 7.39
C THR A 70 -19.27 -12.74 7.23
N VAL A 71 -17.97 -12.89 7.35
CA VAL A 71 -16.98 -11.82 7.11
C VAL A 71 -17.11 -11.30 5.68
N THR A 72 -17.14 -9.98 5.52
CA THR A 72 -17.18 -9.33 4.22
C THR A 72 -15.94 -9.69 3.39
N LYS A 73 -16.16 -10.13 2.16
CA LYS A 73 -15.12 -10.67 1.28
C LYS A 73 -14.17 -9.63 0.69
N THR A 74 -14.47 -8.33 0.84
CA THR A 74 -13.65 -7.26 0.30
C THR A 74 -13.62 -6.05 1.23
N THR A 75 -12.49 -5.32 1.23
CA THR A 75 -12.40 -3.98 1.81
C THR A 75 -11.70 -3.04 0.85
N THR A 76 -11.79 -1.72 1.05
CA THR A 76 -11.26 -0.74 0.09
C THR A 76 -10.55 0.42 0.79
N ALA A 77 -9.53 0.97 0.09
CA ALA A 77 -8.87 2.22 0.45
C ALA A 77 -9.01 3.22 -0.72
N ALA A 78 -9.71 4.32 -0.49
CA ALA A 78 -9.95 5.35 -1.50
C ALA A 78 -8.91 6.47 -1.40
N PHE A 79 -8.28 6.78 -2.52
CA PHE A 79 -7.37 7.90 -2.70
C PHE A 79 -8.05 8.96 -3.56
N LYS A 80 -7.96 10.20 -3.13
CA LYS A 80 -8.50 11.36 -3.85
C LYS A 80 -7.35 12.17 -4.44
N ALA A 81 -7.65 12.83 -5.56
CA ALA A 81 -6.69 13.70 -6.22
C ALA A 81 -6.23 14.81 -5.27
N ASP A 82 -4.94 14.79 -4.94
CA ASP A 82 -4.28 15.78 -4.11
C ASP A 82 -2.80 15.86 -4.48
N THR A 83 -2.18 17.02 -4.30
CA THR A 83 -0.74 17.18 -4.53
C THR A 83 0.02 16.70 -3.31
N VAL A 84 0.92 15.74 -3.52
CA VAL A 84 1.74 15.21 -2.42
C VAL A 84 2.91 16.12 -2.12
N THR A 85 3.15 16.31 -0.84
CA THR A 85 4.33 17.02 -0.32
C THR A 85 5.43 16.07 0.11
N ASN A 86 5.13 14.78 0.24
CA ASN A 86 6.05 13.70 0.59
C ASN A 86 5.98 12.61 -0.47
N ASP A 87 6.91 11.70 -0.47
CA ASP A 87 6.99 10.57 -1.40
C ASP A 87 6.06 9.39 -1.05
N LEU A 88 5.28 9.50 0.02
CA LEU A 88 4.39 8.47 0.51
C LEU A 88 3.04 9.04 0.97
N VAL A 89 1.96 8.41 0.51
CA VAL A 89 0.59 8.63 1.01
C VAL A 89 0.03 7.30 1.51
N SER A 90 -0.45 7.28 2.76
CA SER A 90 -0.99 6.07 3.38
C SER A 90 -2.47 6.23 3.70
N LYS A 91 -3.23 5.14 3.53
CA LYS A 91 -4.65 5.02 3.89
C LYS A 91 -4.90 3.69 4.57
N ALA A 92 -5.69 3.74 5.65
CA ALA A 92 -6.17 2.52 6.29
C ALA A 92 -7.50 2.06 5.70
N ALA A 93 -7.68 0.75 5.61
CA ALA A 93 -8.95 0.10 5.31
C ALA A 93 -9.27 -0.88 6.44
N THR A 94 -10.48 -0.81 6.97
CA THR A 94 -10.94 -1.69 8.05
C THR A 94 -11.43 -3.01 7.49
N THR A 95 -11.27 -4.09 8.25
CA THR A 95 -11.86 -5.39 7.97
C THR A 95 -12.82 -5.79 9.08
N GLU A 96 -13.67 -6.78 8.82
CA GLU A 96 -14.56 -7.37 9.83
C GLU A 96 -13.93 -8.55 10.58
N LEU A 97 -12.62 -8.79 10.42
CA LEU A 97 -11.94 -9.94 11.01
C LEU A 97 -11.94 -9.92 12.55
N ALA A 98 -12.08 -8.75 13.17
CA ALA A 98 -12.16 -8.59 14.62
C ALA A 98 -13.61 -8.60 15.17
N ASP A 99 -14.62 -8.74 14.32
CA ASP A 99 -16.03 -8.72 14.71
C ASP A 99 -16.48 -10.16 15.06
N GLU A 100 -16.64 -10.43 16.36
CA GLU A 100 -17.04 -11.75 16.87
C GLU A 100 -18.40 -12.21 16.33
N THR A 101 -19.30 -11.30 15.96
CA THR A 101 -20.64 -11.64 15.42
C THR A 101 -20.57 -12.31 14.04
N LYS A 102 -19.42 -12.28 13.39
CA LYS A 102 -19.19 -12.87 12.07
C LYS A 102 -18.89 -14.38 12.13
N TYR A 103 -18.59 -14.91 13.31
CA TYR A 103 -18.17 -16.30 13.50
C TYR A 103 -19.29 -17.14 14.08
N PRO A 104 -19.50 -18.39 13.56
CA PRO A 104 -20.60 -19.23 14.04
C PRO A 104 -20.32 -19.93 15.37
N HIS A 105 -19.06 -20.16 15.73
CA HIS A 105 -18.61 -20.83 16.96
C HIS A 105 -17.14 -20.55 17.27
N ALA A 106 -16.68 -21.00 18.44
CA ALA A 106 -15.27 -20.97 18.82
C ALA A 106 -14.45 -21.88 17.86
N GLY A 107 -13.28 -21.39 17.48
CA GLY A 107 -12.40 -22.11 16.55
C GLY A 107 -11.30 -21.21 15.97
N VAL A 108 -10.56 -21.76 15.01
CA VAL A 108 -9.55 -21.03 14.25
C VAL A 108 -10.03 -20.87 12.81
N TYR A 109 -10.09 -19.64 12.35
CA TYR A 109 -10.52 -19.28 11.01
C TYR A 109 -9.34 -18.70 10.26
N THR A 110 -9.04 -19.24 9.08
CA THR A 110 -7.91 -18.80 8.27
C THR A 110 -8.41 -18.10 7.02
N PHE A 111 -7.83 -16.93 6.76
CA PHE A 111 -8.13 -16.10 5.60
C PHE A 111 -6.86 -15.80 4.82
N THR A 112 -7.01 -15.57 3.53
CA THR A 112 -6.00 -14.94 2.68
C THR A 112 -6.46 -13.53 2.35
N VAL A 113 -5.57 -12.53 2.53
CA VAL A 113 -5.81 -11.13 2.18
C VAL A 113 -4.81 -10.71 1.12
N ASN A 114 -5.30 -10.23 -0.02
CA ASN A 114 -4.48 -9.77 -1.14
C ASN A 114 -5.10 -8.55 -1.83
N GLU A 115 -4.26 -7.71 -2.42
CA GLU A 115 -4.73 -6.58 -3.24
C GLU A 115 -5.22 -7.08 -4.61
N VAL A 116 -6.32 -6.49 -5.09
CA VAL A 116 -6.81 -6.68 -6.45
C VAL A 116 -6.04 -5.75 -7.39
N LYS A 117 -5.33 -6.32 -8.36
CA LYS A 117 -4.62 -5.53 -9.38
C LYS A 117 -5.62 -4.71 -10.18
N GLY A 118 -5.46 -3.40 -10.18
CA GLY A 118 -6.22 -2.46 -10.99
C GLY A 118 -5.57 -2.19 -12.35
N ASN A 119 -6.02 -1.10 -13.00
CA ASN A 119 -5.59 -0.71 -14.35
C ASN A 119 -5.20 0.78 -14.46
N VAL A 120 -4.83 1.42 -13.37
CA VAL A 120 -4.35 2.82 -13.41
C VAL A 120 -3.02 2.87 -14.16
N ALA A 121 -2.96 3.65 -15.22
CA ALA A 121 -1.73 3.82 -16.00
C ALA A 121 -0.60 4.40 -15.14
N GLY A 122 0.61 3.86 -15.26
CA GLY A 122 1.75 4.24 -14.44
C GLY A 122 1.76 3.67 -13.02
N MET A 123 0.77 2.82 -12.66
CA MET A 123 0.70 2.18 -11.35
C MET A 123 1.35 0.79 -11.37
N THR A 124 2.30 0.57 -10.47
CA THR A 124 2.80 -0.77 -10.12
C THR A 124 2.10 -1.23 -8.85
N TYR A 125 1.39 -2.35 -8.95
CA TYR A 125 0.58 -2.90 -7.87
C TYR A 125 1.38 -3.89 -7.03
N ASP A 126 1.14 -3.88 -5.71
CA ASP A 126 1.68 -4.89 -4.80
C ASP A 126 1.11 -6.28 -5.12
N THR A 127 1.93 -7.30 -4.97
CA THR A 127 1.56 -8.70 -5.19
C THR A 127 1.61 -9.53 -3.92
N LYS A 128 1.81 -8.89 -2.77
CA LYS A 128 1.82 -9.57 -1.47
C LYS A 128 0.49 -10.25 -1.19
N SER A 129 0.56 -11.32 -0.42
CA SER A 129 -0.60 -12.02 0.11
C SER A 129 -0.33 -12.34 1.57
N TYR A 130 -1.28 -12.02 2.44
CA TYR A 130 -1.20 -12.31 3.86
C TYR A 130 -2.08 -13.50 4.20
N THR A 131 -1.55 -14.43 5.00
CA THR A 131 -2.35 -15.46 5.67
C THR A 131 -2.69 -14.95 7.06
N VAL A 132 -3.99 -14.86 7.36
CA VAL A 132 -4.52 -14.34 8.62
C VAL A 132 -5.25 -15.43 9.36
N ASN A 133 -4.87 -15.69 10.61
CA ASN A 133 -5.58 -16.60 11.49
C ASN A 133 -6.30 -15.81 12.58
N VAL A 134 -7.61 -16.04 12.70
CA VAL A 134 -8.46 -15.47 13.72
C VAL A 134 -8.82 -16.57 14.72
N TYR A 135 -8.48 -16.33 15.98
CA TYR A 135 -8.74 -17.27 17.08
C TYR A 135 -9.98 -16.78 17.82
N VAL A 136 -11.05 -17.55 17.75
CA VAL A 136 -12.32 -17.27 18.40
C VAL A 136 -12.52 -18.23 19.55
N VAL A 137 -12.86 -17.72 20.71
CA VAL A 137 -13.09 -18.49 21.94
C VAL A 137 -14.50 -18.25 22.48
N ASN A 138 -14.98 -19.18 23.32
CA ASN A 138 -16.20 -18.96 24.08
C ASN A 138 -15.93 -17.93 25.19
N ASP A 139 -16.85 -16.99 25.36
CA ASP A 139 -16.83 -15.97 26.43
C ASP A 139 -18.23 -15.86 27.06
N GLY A 140 -18.43 -16.57 28.17
CA GLY A 140 -19.75 -16.72 28.77
C GLY A 140 -20.72 -17.43 27.82
N ASP A 141 -21.86 -16.79 27.53
CA ASP A 141 -22.87 -17.30 26.58
C ASP A 141 -22.60 -16.86 25.12
N GLY A 142 -21.50 -16.15 24.86
CA GLY A 142 -21.14 -15.59 23.57
C GLY A 142 -19.79 -16.05 23.05
N LEU A 143 -19.34 -15.36 22.00
CA LEU A 143 -18.04 -15.55 21.38
C LEU A 143 -17.18 -14.30 21.55
N LYS A 144 -15.87 -14.51 21.53
CA LYS A 144 -14.88 -13.44 21.55
C LYS A 144 -13.76 -13.76 20.57
N VAL A 145 -13.34 -12.77 19.80
CA VAL A 145 -12.06 -12.85 19.08
C VAL A 145 -10.93 -12.64 20.09
N ASP A 146 -10.23 -13.70 20.41
CA ASP A 146 -9.13 -13.69 21.39
C ASP A 146 -7.88 -13.07 20.80
N SER A 147 -7.50 -13.51 19.60
CA SER A 147 -6.31 -13.01 18.92
C SER A 147 -6.43 -13.13 17.40
N ILE A 148 -5.67 -12.29 16.70
CA ILE A 148 -5.52 -12.34 15.25
C ILE A 148 -4.02 -12.31 14.95
N THR A 149 -3.57 -13.18 14.06
CA THR A 149 -2.18 -13.22 13.59
C THR A 149 -2.14 -13.09 12.08
N ALA A 150 -1.21 -12.33 11.54
CA ALA A 150 -0.97 -12.23 10.11
C ALA A 150 0.45 -12.70 9.77
N ASN A 151 0.61 -13.31 8.59
CA ASN A 151 1.88 -13.79 8.07
C ASN A 151 1.98 -13.39 6.58
N ASP A 152 3.12 -12.86 6.15
CA ASP A 152 3.37 -12.40 4.79
C ASP A 152 3.94 -13.50 3.85
N GLY A 153 3.97 -14.74 4.34
CA GLY A 153 4.57 -15.89 3.65
C GLY A 153 6.00 -16.19 4.11
N THR A 154 6.65 -15.26 4.82
CA THR A 154 8.01 -15.43 5.36
C THR A 154 8.04 -15.32 6.88
N ALA A 155 7.32 -14.37 7.45
CA ALA A 155 7.30 -14.08 8.88
C ALA A 155 5.92 -13.64 9.35
N LYS A 156 5.70 -13.68 10.67
CA LYS A 156 4.57 -13.00 11.30
C LYS A 156 4.78 -11.51 11.22
N VAL A 157 3.72 -10.78 10.90
CA VAL A 157 3.71 -9.33 10.77
C VAL A 157 2.68 -8.71 11.72
N THR A 158 2.91 -7.46 12.12
CA THR A 158 1.99 -6.68 12.96
C THR A 158 0.97 -5.90 12.15
N ASP A 159 1.20 -5.70 10.86
CA ASP A 159 0.36 -4.92 9.96
C ASP A 159 0.32 -5.53 8.56
N MET A 160 -0.85 -5.55 7.94
CA MET A 160 -1.02 -5.96 6.55
C MET A 160 -0.84 -4.74 5.65
N SER A 161 0.41 -4.51 5.23
CA SER A 161 0.79 -3.33 4.44
C SER A 161 1.02 -3.67 2.98
N PHE A 162 0.30 -2.99 2.10
CA PHE A 162 0.43 -3.11 0.64
C PHE A 162 1.01 -1.84 0.05
N ASP A 163 2.09 -1.98 -0.71
CA ASP A 163 2.90 -0.89 -1.24
C ASP A 163 2.78 -0.82 -2.77
N ASN A 164 2.14 0.23 -3.28
CA ASN A 164 2.10 0.52 -4.72
C ASN A 164 3.02 1.69 -5.06
N THR A 165 3.53 1.69 -6.27
CA THR A 165 4.29 2.82 -6.80
C THR A 165 3.54 3.43 -7.98
N TYR A 166 3.37 4.75 -7.96
CA TYR A 166 2.75 5.49 -9.05
C TYR A 166 3.78 6.41 -9.72
N VAL A 167 3.95 6.20 -11.01
CA VAL A 167 4.78 7.05 -11.87
C VAL A 167 3.88 7.69 -12.91
N LYS A 168 3.73 9.02 -12.82
CA LYS A 168 2.97 9.75 -13.83
C LYS A 168 3.81 9.91 -15.09
N ASP A 169 3.31 9.40 -16.19
CA ASP A 169 3.94 9.63 -17.49
C ASP A 169 3.89 11.12 -17.82
N SER A 170 5.04 11.68 -18.15
CA SER A 170 5.19 13.05 -18.58
C SER A 170 5.78 13.09 -19.98
N SER A 171 5.22 13.91 -20.85
CA SER A 171 5.78 14.15 -22.19
C SER A 171 6.37 15.56 -22.27
N LEU A 172 7.57 15.69 -22.81
CA LEU A 172 8.18 16.96 -23.16
C LEU A 172 8.15 17.11 -24.68
N THR A 173 7.46 18.16 -25.16
CA THR A 173 7.43 18.50 -26.58
C THR A 173 8.32 19.69 -26.82
N ILE A 174 9.29 19.56 -27.74
CA ILE A 174 10.14 20.65 -28.20
C ILE A 174 9.69 21.06 -29.59
N GLU A 175 9.33 22.32 -29.77
CA GLU A 175 8.98 22.90 -31.07
C GLU A 175 10.02 23.92 -31.48
N LYS A 176 10.60 23.77 -32.67
CA LYS A 176 11.45 24.79 -33.32
C LYS A 176 10.67 25.44 -34.45
N LYS A 177 10.40 26.73 -34.30
CA LYS A 177 9.78 27.55 -35.34
C LYS A 177 10.84 28.36 -36.06
N VAL A 178 10.92 28.23 -37.38
CA VAL A 178 11.79 29.04 -38.25
C VAL A 178 10.93 30.07 -38.97
N THR A 179 11.22 31.37 -38.76
CA THR A 179 10.48 32.49 -39.31
C THR A 179 11.38 33.35 -40.23
N GLY A 180 10.78 34.06 -41.14
CA GLY A 180 11.46 34.95 -42.10
C GLY A 180 11.36 34.46 -43.53
N THR A 181 11.46 35.39 -44.47
CA THR A 181 11.31 35.12 -45.93
C THR A 181 12.49 34.37 -46.51
N GLN A 182 13.68 34.50 -45.89
CA GLN A 182 14.94 33.81 -46.31
C GLN A 182 15.31 32.67 -45.32
N ALA A 183 14.40 32.21 -44.51
CA ALA A 183 14.67 31.18 -43.57
C ALA A 183 14.93 29.86 -44.27
N ASP A 184 16.09 29.25 -44.04
CA ASP A 184 16.42 27.92 -44.52
C ASP A 184 15.60 26.85 -43.78
N ARG A 185 14.54 26.41 -44.41
CA ARG A 185 13.62 25.41 -43.83
C ARG A 185 14.09 23.95 -44.08
N THR A 186 15.23 23.79 -44.76
CA THR A 186 15.82 22.46 -44.95
C THR A 186 16.84 22.10 -43.88
N LYS A 187 17.21 23.08 -43.05
CA LYS A 187 18.24 22.90 -42.03
C LYS A 187 17.73 22.02 -40.87
N HIS A 188 18.57 21.11 -40.48
CA HIS A 188 18.32 20.29 -39.27
C HIS A 188 18.82 21.01 -38.05
N PHE A 189 18.08 20.87 -36.95
CA PHE A 189 18.43 21.40 -35.65
C PHE A 189 18.54 20.26 -34.66
N ASN A 190 19.68 20.15 -34.01
CA ASN A 190 19.91 19.17 -32.95
C ASN A 190 19.62 19.80 -31.59
N PHE A 191 18.88 19.11 -30.76
CA PHE A 191 18.61 19.51 -29.40
C PHE A 191 19.17 18.47 -28.45
N THR A 192 19.91 18.93 -27.45
CA THR A 192 20.37 18.10 -26.35
C THR A 192 19.58 18.49 -25.11
N ILE A 193 18.88 17.53 -24.53
CA ILE A 193 18.14 17.73 -23.28
C ILE A 193 18.96 17.09 -22.17
N ASN A 194 19.48 17.90 -21.27
CA ASN A 194 20.15 17.42 -20.07
C ASN A 194 19.12 17.41 -18.93
N MET A 195 18.77 16.25 -18.47
CA MET A 195 17.94 16.11 -17.28
C MET A 195 18.85 16.07 -16.04
N THR A 196 18.80 17.15 -15.27
CA THR A 196 19.43 17.17 -13.95
C THR A 196 18.42 16.65 -12.95
N LYS A 197 18.74 15.54 -12.33
CA LYS A 197 17.88 14.96 -11.38
C LYS A 197 18.46 14.72 -10.03
N ALA A 198 17.56 14.81 -9.07
CA ALA A 198 17.75 14.26 -7.75
C ALA A 198 17.90 12.72 -7.80
N SER A 199 18.95 12.27 -7.26
CA SER A 199 19.41 11.03 -6.66
C SER A 199 19.32 9.65 -7.34
N THR A 200 18.32 9.18 -8.01
CA THR A 200 18.24 7.74 -8.37
C THR A 200 17.96 7.41 -9.81
N ASP A 201 17.76 8.37 -10.68
CA ASP A 201 17.50 8.11 -12.08
C ASP A 201 18.82 8.04 -12.85
N THR A 202 19.06 6.94 -13.56
CA THR A 202 20.26 6.70 -14.36
C THR A 202 20.20 7.31 -15.76
N ARG A 203 19.08 7.91 -16.16
CA ARG A 203 18.89 8.50 -17.48
C ARG A 203 19.39 9.93 -17.49
N ALA A 204 20.55 10.14 -18.08
CA ALA A 204 21.27 11.41 -18.03
C ALA A 204 21.04 12.35 -19.23
N SER A 205 20.67 11.84 -20.42
CA SER A 205 20.54 12.68 -21.61
C SER A 205 19.61 12.08 -22.66
N TYR A 206 18.94 12.94 -23.41
CA TYR A 206 18.13 12.59 -24.58
C TYR A 206 18.58 13.45 -25.75
N THR A 207 18.79 12.85 -26.90
CA THR A 207 19.15 13.55 -28.12
C THR A 207 18.07 13.34 -29.16
N GLY A 208 17.48 14.44 -29.65
CA GLY A 208 16.48 14.43 -30.71
C GLY A 208 16.93 15.23 -31.92
N THR A 209 16.56 14.81 -33.11
CA THR A 209 16.80 15.55 -34.35
C THR A 209 15.46 16.00 -34.93
N ILE A 210 15.29 17.31 -35.17
CA ILE A 210 14.12 17.83 -35.85
C ILE A 210 14.40 17.94 -37.35
N VAL A 211 13.58 17.25 -38.12
CA VAL A 211 13.62 17.30 -39.59
C VAL A 211 12.58 18.33 -40.08
N LYS A 212 12.85 18.94 -41.23
CA LYS A 212 11.99 19.96 -41.84
C LYS A 212 10.52 19.52 -41.91
N GLY A 213 9.65 20.35 -41.36
CA GLY A 213 8.20 20.17 -41.45
C GLY A 213 7.59 19.24 -40.42
N ASP A 214 8.39 18.53 -39.64
CA ASP A 214 7.90 17.59 -38.65
C ASP A 214 7.90 18.22 -37.25
N LYS A 215 6.84 17.93 -36.51
CA LYS A 215 6.83 18.13 -35.06
C LYS A 215 7.50 16.91 -34.43
N CYS A 216 8.62 17.12 -33.77
CA CYS A 216 9.28 16.05 -33.04
C CYS A 216 8.40 15.66 -31.85
N LYS A 217 7.80 14.50 -31.90
CA LYS A 217 7.18 13.83 -30.78
C LYS A 217 8.11 12.73 -30.31
N GLU A 218 8.90 13.01 -29.30
CA GLU A 218 9.56 11.90 -28.61
C GLU A 218 8.61 11.33 -27.55
N THR A 219 8.20 10.12 -27.77
CA THR A 219 7.48 9.32 -26.79
C THR A 219 8.51 8.54 -25.97
N HIS A 220 8.66 8.88 -24.69
CA HIS A 220 9.50 8.09 -23.80
C HIS A 220 8.82 6.75 -23.53
N GLN A 221 9.47 5.68 -23.92
CA GLN A 221 9.20 4.38 -23.36
C GLN A 221 10.05 4.25 -22.09
N ASN A 222 9.39 4.03 -20.96
CA ASN A 222 10.07 3.64 -19.73
C ASN A 222 10.78 2.30 -19.98
N VAL A 223 12.08 2.30 -19.82
CA VAL A 223 12.90 1.08 -19.75
C VAL A 223 13.07 0.72 -18.28
#